data_b7ce19d0c4ec6066baeb5cb0c0afe72a
#
_entry.id   b7ce19d0c4ec6066baeb5cb0c0afe72a
#
_cell.length_a   1.000
_cell.length_b   1.000
_cell.length_c   1.000
_cell.angle_alpha   90.00
_cell.angle_beta   90.00
_cell.angle_gamma   90.00
#
_symmetry.space_group_name_H-M   'P 1'
#
loop_
_entity.id
_entity.type
_entity.pdbx_description
1 polymer ?
#
loop_
_entity_poly.entity_id
_entity_poly.type
_entity_poly.pdbx_seq_one_letter_code
_entity_poly.pdbx_strand_id
1 'polypeptide(L)'
;MKKLQQILNAKGAQLTEDGIIGSRTLTALDWYITNRINNNKWLRPKDGLVFLRTDTVFSNTFDDYCAVYKGGVCVAVVPCSTTAGDKYVFSPITHMGITGTAVAAEQQVIGSHHFVTNKKWSTLWLGAPYFQQIHAITIWRDGTRDRTMDRVNKQFGLFGINIHRGGVAAIVGSWSAGCMVIPDNHWFPITNNFVNGQIIDFTLLEI
;
A
#
# COMPACT_ATOMS: atom_id res chain seq x y z
N MET A 1 2.96 4.19 -14.55
CA MET A 1 1.48 4.34 -14.67
C MET A 1 0.92 3.61 -15.90
N LYS A 2 1.68 3.45 -17.00
CA LYS A 2 1.24 2.68 -18.19
C LYS A 2 0.79 1.25 -17.84
N LYS A 3 1.55 0.52 -16.99
CA LYS A 3 1.19 -0.83 -16.50
C LYS A 3 -0.21 -0.84 -15.84
N LEU A 4 -0.59 0.21 -15.07
CA LEU A 4 -1.92 0.30 -14.48
C LEU A 4 -3.02 0.38 -15.56
N GLN A 5 -2.82 1.22 -16.60
CA GLN A 5 -3.77 1.32 -17.72
C GLN A 5 -3.91 -0.02 -18.45
N GLN A 6 -2.81 -0.75 -18.64
CA GLN A 6 -2.82 -2.11 -19.22
C GLN A 6 -3.62 -3.09 -18.37
N ILE A 7 -3.40 -3.08 -17.05
CA ILE A 7 -4.17 -3.92 -16.11
C ILE A 7 -5.67 -3.59 -16.22
N LEU A 8 -6.03 -2.31 -16.19
CA LEU A 8 -7.43 -1.89 -16.27
C LEU A 8 -8.05 -2.26 -17.62
N ASN A 9 -7.30 -2.13 -18.73
CA ASN A 9 -7.76 -2.56 -20.05
C ASN A 9 -8.00 -4.07 -20.11
N ALA A 10 -7.13 -4.88 -19.52
CA ALA A 10 -7.34 -6.33 -19.40
C ALA A 10 -8.58 -6.70 -18.55
N LYS A 11 -9.09 -5.76 -17.74
CA LYS A 11 -10.34 -5.91 -16.97
C LYS A 11 -11.55 -5.24 -17.64
N GLY A 12 -11.42 -4.83 -18.91
CA GLY A 12 -12.52 -4.30 -19.72
C GLY A 12 -12.58 -2.78 -19.87
N ALA A 13 -11.63 -2.03 -19.32
CA ALA A 13 -11.51 -0.61 -19.60
C ALA A 13 -11.02 -0.37 -21.04
N GLN A 14 -11.28 0.83 -21.57
CA GLN A 14 -10.82 1.25 -22.89
C GLN A 14 -9.99 2.54 -22.74
N LEU A 15 -8.79 2.39 -22.19
CA LEU A 15 -7.87 3.49 -21.90
C LEU A 15 -6.75 3.55 -22.93
N THR A 16 -6.31 4.76 -23.25
CA THR A 16 -5.02 4.97 -23.93
C THR A 16 -3.90 4.64 -22.94
N GLU A 17 -2.96 3.82 -23.36
CA GLU A 17 -1.82 3.37 -22.52
C GLU A 17 -0.64 4.34 -22.64
N ASP A 18 -0.88 5.61 -22.31
CA ASP A 18 0.09 6.70 -22.41
C ASP A 18 0.87 6.98 -21.09
N GLY A 19 0.45 6.34 -19.99
CA GLY A 19 1.02 6.56 -18.66
C GLY A 19 0.48 7.81 -17.96
N ILE A 20 -0.44 8.56 -18.57
CA ILE A 20 -1.04 9.78 -18.02
C ILE A 20 -2.29 9.40 -17.20
N ILE A 21 -2.32 9.85 -15.94
CA ILE A 21 -3.48 9.63 -15.08
C ILE A 21 -4.43 10.83 -15.18
N GLY A 22 -5.39 10.68 -16.09
CA GLY A 22 -6.49 11.62 -16.23
C GLY A 22 -7.79 11.08 -15.62
N SER A 23 -8.88 11.85 -15.75
CA SER A 23 -10.21 11.49 -15.22
C SER A 23 -10.69 10.12 -15.71
N ARG A 24 -10.47 9.76 -16.98
CA ARG A 24 -10.86 8.46 -17.53
C ARG A 24 -10.16 7.31 -16.83
N THR A 25 -8.86 7.44 -16.53
CA THR A 25 -8.10 6.42 -15.81
C THR A 25 -8.59 6.30 -14.36
N LEU A 26 -8.84 7.43 -13.68
CA LEU A 26 -9.39 7.41 -12.31
C LEU A 26 -10.78 6.81 -12.26
N THR A 27 -11.66 7.12 -13.22
CA THR A 27 -13.00 6.51 -13.32
C THR A 27 -12.94 5.00 -13.53
N ALA A 28 -12.08 4.52 -14.44
CA ALA A 28 -11.89 3.10 -14.68
C ALA A 28 -11.32 2.38 -13.47
N LEU A 29 -10.37 3.00 -12.78
CA LEU A 29 -9.81 2.47 -11.54
C LEU A 29 -10.86 2.39 -10.42
N ASP A 30 -11.63 3.46 -10.23
CA ASP A 30 -12.71 3.51 -9.23
C ASP A 30 -13.78 2.45 -9.50
N TRP A 31 -14.17 2.26 -10.75
CA TRP A 31 -15.08 1.19 -11.16
C TRP A 31 -14.51 -0.19 -10.82
N TYR A 32 -13.24 -0.45 -11.16
CA TYR A 32 -12.57 -1.72 -10.85
C TYR A 32 -12.51 -2.00 -9.35
N ILE A 33 -12.05 -1.01 -8.56
CA ILE A 33 -11.97 -1.12 -7.09
C ILE A 33 -13.37 -1.37 -6.51
N THR A 34 -14.38 -0.63 -6.96
CA THR A 34 -15.77 -0.79 -6.49
C THR A 34 -16.29 -2.21 -6.73
N ASN A 35 -16.04 -2.78 -7.92
CA ASN A 35 -16.44 -4.15 -8.21
C ASN A 35 -15.73 -5.17 -7.29
N ARG A 36 -14.42 -5.01 -7.05
CA ARG A 36 -13.66 -5.89 -6.14
C ARG A 36 -14.18 -5.78 -4.70
N ILE A 37 -14.47 -4.58 -4.21
CA ILE A 37 -15.04 -4.30 -2.89
C ILE A 37 -16.41 -4.97 -2.76
N ASN A 38 -17.29 -4.81 -3.74
CA ASN A 38 -18.63 -5.41 -3.74
C ASN A 38 -18.56 -6.94 -3.74
N ASN A 39 -17.68 -7.54 -4.55
CA ASN A 39 -17.49 -8.98 -4.60
C ASN A 39 -17.00 -9.55 -3.26
N ASN A 40 -16.16 -8.80 -2.55
CA ASN A 40 -15.68 -9.16 -1.21
C ASN A 40 -16.67 -8.80 -0.09
N LYS A 41 -17.80 -8.15 -0.41
CA LYS A 41 -18.77 -7.60 0.56
C LYS A 41 -18.14 -6.59 1.53
N TRP A 42 -17.16 -5.83 1.05
CA TRP A 42 -16.47 -4.79 1.80
C TRP A 42 -17.17 -3.44 1.62
N LEU A 43 -16.80 -2.47 2.47
CA LEU A 43 -17.35 -1.12 2.38
C LEU A 43 -16.52 -0.26 1.43
N ARG A 44 -17.20 0.61 0.66
CA ARG A 44 -16.51 1.62 -0.13
C ARG A 44 -15.79 2.61 0.80
N PRO A 45 -14.47 2.83 0.66
CA PRO A 45 -13.76 3.78 1.49
C PRO A 45 -14.35 5.18 1.34
N LYS A 46 -14.63 5.84 2.46
CA LYS A 46 -15.03 7.25 2.45
C LYS A 46 -13.80 8.15 2.37
N ASP A 47 -12.91 8.01 3.33
CA ASP A 47 -11.57 8.61 3.33
C ASP A 47 -10.57 7.49 3.61
N GLY A 48 -9.66 7.21 2.68
CA GLY A 48 -8.77 6.08 2.87
C GLY A 48 -7.82 5.84 1.72
N LEU A 49 -7.02 4.80 1.89
CA LEU A 49 -6.04 4.35 0.91
C LEU A 49 -6.36 2.92 0.48
N VAL A 50 -6.47 2.72 -0.83
CA VAL A 50 -6.65 1.40 -1.44
C VAL A 50 -5.38 1.02 -2.19
N PHE A 51 -4.73 -0.01 -1.70
CA PHE A 51 -3.52 -0.57 -2.31
C PHE A 51 -3.89 -1.69 -3.26
N LEU A 52 -3.23 -1.69 -4.40
CA LEU A 52 -3.38 -2.71 -5.45
C LEU A 52 -2.03 -3.40 -5.61
N ARG A 53 -1.91 -4.62 -5.11
CA ARG A 53 -0.74 -5.48 -5.29
C ARG A 53 -0.82 -6.15 -6.65
N THR A 54 0.21 -5.98 -7.47
CA THR A 54 0.19 -6.41 -8.87
C THR A 54 0.83 -7.77 -9.12
N ASP A 55 1.54 -8.32 -8.15
CA ASP A 55 2.16 -9.65 -8.27
C ASP A 55 2.39 -10.30 -6.90
N THR A 56 2.99 -11.48 -6.90
CA THR A 56 3.25 -12.30 -5.71
C THR A 56 4.74 -12.45 -5.40
N VAL A 57 5.55 -11.49 -5.87
CA VAL A 57 6.99 -11.48 -5.64
C VAL A 57 7.43 -10.21 -4.90
N PHE A 58 8.56 -10.31 -4.20
CA PHE A 58 9.24 -9.15 -3.64
C PHE A 58 10.06 -8.47 -4.74
N SER A 59 9.44 -7.58 -5.50
CA SER A 59 10.06 -6.92 -6.64
C SER A 59 11.16 -5.93 -6.26
N ASN A 60 11.14 -5.45 -5.02
CA ASN A 60 12.00 -4.37 -4.52
C ASN A 60 11.82 -3.05 -5.28
N THR A 61 10.71 -2.87 -5.98
CA THR A 61 10.37 -1.67 -6.78
C THR A 61 9.01 -1.12 -6.39
N PHE A 62 8.66 0.06 -6.92
CA PHE A 62 7.35 0.68 -6.71
C PHE A 62 6.41 0.33 -7.88
N ASP A 63 6.08 -0.94 -8.01
CA ASP A 63 5.30 -1.51 -9.12
C ASP A 63 3.83 -1.81 -8.77
N ASP A 64 3.46 -1.60 -7.51
CA ASP A 64 2.08 -1.59 -7.03
C ASP A 64 1.47 -0.19 -7.13
N TYR A 65 0.18 -0.05 -6.78
CA TYR A 65 -0.51 1.23 -6.85
C TYR A 65 -1.26 1.53 -5.55
N CYS A 66 -1.30 2.82 -5.20
CA CYS A 66 -2.09 3.36 -4.10
C CYS A 66 -3.12 4.33 -4.66
N ALA A 67 -4.40 4.00 -4.56
CA ALA A 67 -5.52 4.89 -4.85
C ALA A 67 -5.93 5.64 -3.59
N VAL A 68 -6.12 6.96 -3.71
CA VAL A 68 -6.52 7.86 -2.63
C VAL A 68 -8.00 8.15 -2.74
N TYR A 69 -8.74 7.86 -1.69
CA TYR A 69 -10.17 8.16 -1.58
C TYR A 69 -10.41 9.34 -0.64
N LYS A 70 -11.26 10.27 -1.09
CA LYS A 70 -11.72 11.42 -0.32
C LYS A 70 -13.21 11.63 -0.56
N GLY A 71 -14.00 11.66 0.52
CA GLY A 71 -15.45 11.77 0.42
C GLY A 71 -16.10 10.65 -0.42
N GLY A 72 -15.51 9.45 -0.47
CA GLY A 72 -15.98 8.34 -1.29
C GLY A 72 -15.60 8.39 -2.77
N VAL A 73 -14.74 9.32 -3.19
CA VAL A 73 -14.29 9.48 -4.58
C VAL A 73 -12.79 9.15 -4.68
N CYS A 74 -12.39 8.42 -5.71
CA CYS A 74 -10.98 8.22 -6.05
C CYS A 74 -10.41 9.51 -6.65
N VAL A 75 -9.60 10.23 -5.88
CA VAL A 75 -9.07 11.55 -6.27
C VAL A 75 -7.66 11.49 -6.86
N ALA A 76 -6.90 10.42 -6.57
CA ALA A 76 -5.56 10.25 -7.08
C ALA A 76 -5.17 8.76 -7.10
N VAL A 77 -4.17 8.43 -7.89
CA VAL A 77 -3.46 7.15 -7.83
C VAL A 77 -1.97 7.38 -8.08
N VAL A 78 -1.15 6.69 -7.30
CA VAL A 78 0.32 6.80 -7.39
C VAL A 78 0.97 5.42 -7.34
N PRO A 79 2.20 5.27 -7.84
CA PRO A 79 2.98 4.05 -7.63
C PRO A 79 3.33 3.89 -6.15
N CYS A 80 3.42 2.65 -5.70
CA CYS A 80 3.83 2.30 -4.35
C CYS A 80 4.47 0.91 -4.32
N SER A 81 4.94 0.50 -3.17
CA SER A 81 5.23 -0.91 -2.86
C SER A 81 4.37 -1.35 -1.68
N THR A 82 3.78 -2.53 -1.79
CA THR A 82 3.00 -3.19 -0.73
C THR A 82 3.80 -4.31 -0.05
N THR A 83 5.09 -4.39 -0.35
CA THR A 83 5.99 -5.45 0.10
C THR A 83 7.28 -4.90 0.69
N ALA A 84 8.02 -5.77 1.36
CA ALA A 84 9.33 -5.42 1.89
C ALA A 84 10.38 -5.23 0.79
N GLY A 85 11.39 -4.41 1.08
CA GLY A 85 12.55 -4.29 0.24
C GLY A 85 13.61 -5.37 0.52
N ASP A 86 14.55 -5.51 -0.39
CA ASP A 86 15.58 -6.57 -0.40
C ASP A 86 16.28 -6.75 0.94
N LYS A 87 16.60 -5.67 1.65
CA LYS A 87 17.25 -5.77 2.96
C LYS A 87 16.51 -6.71 3.90
N TYR A 88 15.20 -6.64 3.96
CA TYR A 88 14.39 -7.39 4.90
C TYR A 88 13.86 -8.70 4.33
N VAL A 89 13.85 -8.84 3.00
CA VAL A 89 13.57 -10.12 2.33
C VAL A 89 14.70 -11.10 2.61
N PHE A 90 15.95 -10.68 2.38
CA PHE A 90 17.13 -11.55 2.56
C PHE A 90 17.64 -11.60 4.02
N SER A 91 17.27 -10.61 4.84
CA SER A 91 17.60 -10.54 6.28
C SER A 91 16.36 -10.17 7.09
N PRO A 92 15.38 -11.10 7.17
CA PRO A 92 14.13 -10.83 7.85
C PRO A 92 14.31 -10.58 9.34
N ILE A 93 13.48 -9.70 9.89
CA ILE A 93 13.48 -9.40 11.32
C ILE A 93 12.67 -10.44 12.10
N THR A 94 13.04 -10.61 13.39
CA THR A 94 12.23 -11.39 14.33
C THR A 94 11.29 -10.44 15.07
N HIS A 95 10.00 -10.76 15.07
CA HIS A 95 8.99 -10.04 15.83
C HIS A 95 8.10 -11.03 16.56
N MET A 96 7.94 -10.84 17.88
CA MET A 96 7.17 -11.76 18.75
C MET A 96 7.62 -13.24 18.64
N GLY A 97 8.93 -13.47 18.54
CA GLY A 97 9.51 -14.81 18.46
C GLY A 97 9.41 -15.48 17.09
N ILE A 98 8.81 -14.84 16.08
CA ILE A 98 8.69 -15.36 14.72
C ILE A 98 9.58 -14.55 13.80
N THR A 99 10.53 -15.23 13.14
CA THR A 99 11.38 -14.64 12.10
C THR A 99 10.68 -14.77 10.76
N GLY A 100 10.66 -13.67 10.01
CA GLY A 100 10.09 -13.66 8.67
C GLY A 100 9.68 -12.24 8.25
N THR A 101 9.70 -12.02 6.95
CA THR A 101 9.26 -10.77 6.34
C THR A 101 7.73 -10.65 6.44
N ALA A 102 7.24 -9.52 6.91
CA ALA A 102 5.81 -9.29 6.99
C ALA A 102 5.23 -9.00 5.59
N VAL A 103 4.17 -9.70 5.22
CA VAL A 103 3.40 -9.49 4.01
C VAL A 103 1.94 -9.27 4.40
N ALA A 104 1.41 -8.07 4.22
CA ALA A 104 0.00 -7.80 4.49
C ALA A 104 -0.89 -8.65 3.57
N ALA A 105 -1.91 -9.29 4.15
CA ALA A 105 -2.88 -10.08 3.39
C ALA A 105 -3.87 -9.18 2.65
N GLU A 106 -4.53 -9.69 1.61
CA GLU A 106 -5.69 -9.05 1.01
C GLU A 106 -6.78 -8.88 2.07
N GLN A 107 -7.18 -7.64 2.33
CA GLN A 107 -8.12 -7.30 3.40
C GLN A 107 -8.64 -5.87 3.30
N GLN A 108 -9.73 -5.60 4.01
CA GLN A 108 -10.15 -4.24 4.35
C GLN A 108 -10.24 -4.11 5.87
N VAL A 109 -9.71 -3.02 6.40
CA VAL A 109 -9.81 -2.68 7.83
C VAL A 109 -10.22 -1.22 7.95
N ILE A 110 -11.44 -1.02 8.44
CA ILE A 110 -12.01 0.31 8.65
C ILE A 110 -11.34 0.98 9.84
N GLY A 111 -10.96 2.25 9.68
CA GLY A 111 -10.32 3.03 10.71
C GLY A 111 -8.96 2.52 11.16
N SER A 112 -8.24 1.81 10.30
CA SER A 112 -7.03 1.07 10.67
C SER A 112 -5.79 1.92 10.93
N HIS A 113 -5.74 3.10 10.34
CA HIS A 113 -4.59 3.99 10.44
C HIS A 113 -5.01 5.40 10.82
N HIS A 114 -4.13 6.12 11.51
CA HIS A 114 -4.29 7.55 11.71
C HIS A 114 -3.14 8.32 11.06
N PHE A 115 -3.45 9.48 10.49
CA PHE A 115 -2.46 10.35 9.88
C PHE A 115 -1.75 11.19 10.93
N VAL A 116 -0.42 11.16 10.95
CA VAL A 116 0.43 11.82 11.95
C VAL A 116 1.43 12.75 11.26
N THR A 117 1.42 14.04 11.61
CA THR A 117 2.30 15.05 11.00
C THR A 117 3.48 15.45 11.87
N ASN A 118 3.38 15.34 13.20
CA ASN A 118 4.33 15.96 14.14
C ASN A 118 5.11 14.97 15.00
N LYS A 119 5.02 13.68 14.74
CA LYS A 119 5.70 12.67 15.55
C LYS A 119 7.02 12.28 14.91
N LYS A 120 8.13 12.53 15.59
CA LYS A 120 9.42 11.93 15.23
C LYS A 120 9.36 10.44 15.56
N TRP A 121 8.98 9.63 14.60
CA TRP A 121 8.91 8.18 14.82
C TRP A 121 10.29 7.53 14.69
N SER A 122 11.11 8.02 13.79
CA SER A 122 12.52 7.62 13.71
C SER A 122 13.34 8.69 12.97
N THR A 123 14.65 8.66 13.15
CA THR A 123 15.61 9.47 12.38
C THR A 123 15.56 9.14 10.87
N LEU A 124 15.13 7.95 10.50
CA LEU A 124 14.99 7.50 9.10
C LEU A 124 13.86 8.23 8.35
N TRP A 125 12.84 8.71 9.07
CA TRP A 125 11.65 9.32 8.47
C TRP A 125 11.75 10.83 8.36
N LEU A 126 12.85 11.42 8.85
CA LEU A 126 13.16 12.85 8.74
C LEU A 126 11.99 13.78 9.15
N GLY A 127 11.13 13.33 10.07
CA GLY A 127 9.94 14.08 10.50
C GLY A 127 8.83 14.19 9.47
N ALA A 128 8.87 13.43 8.37
CA ALA A 128 7.78 13.40 7.40
C ALA A 128 6.49 12.86 8.02
N PRO A 129 5.32 13.34 7.59
CA PRO A 129 4.06 12.76 8.01
C PRO A 129 3.96 11.28 7.58
N TYR A 130 3.16 10.50 8.29
CA TYR A 130 2.91 9.09 7.96
C TYR A 130 1.55 8.64 8.49
N PHE A 131 1.06 7.48 8.02
CA PHE A 131 -0.14 6.86 8.55
C PHE A 131 0.30 5.73 9.48
N GLN A 132 0.03 5.90 10.76
CA GLN A 132 0.36 4.92 11.80
C GLN A 132 -0.75 3.89 11.91
N GLN A 133 -0.39 2.61 11.89
CA GLN A 133 -1.32 1.52 12.18
C GLN A 133 -1.84 1.64 13.62
N ILE A 134 -3.15 1.63 13.80
CA ILE A 134 -3.84 1.71 15.11
C ILE A 134 -4.81 0.55 15.34
N HIS A 135 -5.24 -0.18 14.31
CA HIS A 135 -6.03 -1.40 14.44
C HIS A 135 -5.27 -2.60 13.91
N ALA A 136 -5.61 -3.78 14.43
CA ALA A 136 -5.02 -5.04 14.01
C ALA A 136 -5.30 -5.33 12.53
N ILE A 137 -4.30 -5.85 11.84
CA ILE A 137 -4.40 -6.34 10.46
C ILE A 137 -3.89 -7.76 10.37
N THR A 138 -4.23 -8.43 9.29
CA THR A 138 -3.73 -9.77 8.96
C THR A 138 -2.46 -9.66 8.13
N ILE A 139 -1.44 -10.42 8.53
CA ILE A 139 -0.19 -10.57 7.76
C ILE A 139 0.17 -12.05 7.62
N TRP A 140 1.03 -12.33 6.66
CA TRP A 140 1.82 -13.56 6.53
C TRP A 140 3.26 -13.28 6.96
N ARG A 141 3.98 -14.32 7.40
CA ARG A 141 5.42 -14.25 7.67
C ARG A 141 6.17 -15.11 6.68
N ASP A 142 6.80 -14.47 5.72
CA ASP A 142 7.70 -15.12 4.78
C ASP A 142 9.09 -15.33 5.40
N GLY A 143 9.60 -16.53 5.39
CA GLY A 143 10.90 -16.88 5.99
C GLY A 143 11.89 -17.51 5.01
N THR A 144 11.54 -17.70 3.75
CA THR A 144 12.37 -18.41 2.75
C THR A 144 13.58 -17.63 2.29
N ARG A 145 13.61 -16.30 2.49
CA ARG A 145 14.71 -15.40 2.10
C ARG A 145 14.98 -15.39 0.60
N ASP A 146 13.93 -15.53 -0.18
CA ASP A 146 13.95 -15.40 -1.63
C ASP A 146 12.93 -14.33 -2.07
N ARG A 147 12.69 -14.20 -3.36
CA ARG A 147 11.76 -13.19 -3.87
C ARG A 147 10.32 -13.70 -4.02
N THR A 148 10.05 -14.93 -3.62
CA THR A 148 8.69 -15.49 -3.63
C THR A 148 7.96 -15.10 -2.34
N MET A 149 6.74 -14.63 -2.44
CA MET A 149 5.93 -14.35 -1.24
C MET A 149 5.25 -15.64 -0.77
N ASP A 150 5.82 -16.31 0.20
CA ASP A 150 5.19 -17.44 0.84
C ASP A 150 4.12 -17.00 1.83
N ARG A 151 2.93 -17.54 1.68
CA ARG A 151 1.78 -17.20 2.53
C ARG A 151 1.66 -18.19 3.68
N VAL A 152 2.68 -18.20 4.53
CA VAL A 152 2.76 -19.07 5.70
C VAL A 152 2.66 -18.25 6.99
N ASN A 153 2.44 -18.92 8.12
CA ASN A 153 2.43 -18.31 9.45
C ASN A 153 1.53 -17.05 9.52
N LYS A 154 0.25 -17.23 9.19
CA LYS A 154 -0.75 -16.17 9.25
C LYS A 154 -0.91 -15.62 10.67
N GLN A 155 -0.84 -14.31 10.81
CA GLN A 155 -0.96 -13.61 12.09
C GLN A 155 -1.97 -12.47 11.99
N PHE A 156 -2.60 -12.12 13.11
CA PHE A 156 -3.50 -10.98 13.23
C PHE A 156 -3.07 -10.13 14.42
N GLY A 157 -2.82 -8.83 14.23
CA GLY A 157 -2.33 -7.97 15.29
C GLY A 157 -1.84 -6.61 14.83
N LEU A 158 -1.20 -5.90 15.77
CA LEU A 158 -0.52 -4.63 15.55
C LEU A 158 0.96 -4.92 15.27
N PHE A 159 1.35 -4.86 14.00
CA PHE A 159 2.72 -5.19 13.56
C PHE A 159 3.52 -3.96 13.14
N GLY A 160 2.95 -2.75 13.24
CA GLY A 160 3.56 -1.54 12.76
C GLY A 160 3.63 -1.48 11.23
N ILE A 161 2.66 -2.10 10.56
CA ILE A 161 2.51 -1.95 9.11
C ILE A 161 1.97 -0.54 8.84
N ASN A 162 2.88 0.40 8.81
CA ASN A 162 2.57 1.80 8.57
C ASN A 162 2.55 2.10 7.06
N ILE A 163 2.03 3.28 6.71
CA ILE A 163 2.07 3.78 5.34
C ILE A 163 2.94 5.04 5.36
N HIS A 164 4.00 5.05 4.57
CA HIS A 164 4.99 6.09 4.70
C HIS A 164 5.77 6.39 3.42
N ARG A 165 6.49 7.49 3.47
CA ARG A 165 7.41 7.91 2.43
C ARG A 165 8.55 6.91 2.25
N GLY A 166 8.90 6.61 1.02
CA GLY A 166 10.16 5.96 0.64
C GLY A 166 11.27 6.95 0.32
N GLY A 167 12.34 6.44 -0.26
CA GLY A 167 13.42 7.28 -0.78
C GLY A 167 13.14 7.85 -2.17
N VAL A 168 14.13 8.59 -2.67
CA VAL A 168 14.13 9.14 -4.05
C VAL A 168 14.55 8.11 -5.09
N ALA A 169 15.17 7.01 -4.66
CA ALA A 169 15.59 5.93 -5.56
C ALA A 169 14.37 5.14 -6.07
N ALA A 170 14.54 4.48 -7.21
CA ALA A 170 13.49 3.64 -7.80
C ALA A 170 13.30 2.29 -7.09
N ILE A 171 14.02 2.04 -6.01
CA ILE A 171 14.00 0.78 -5.25
C ILE A 171 13.51 0.99 -3.81
N VAL A 172 12.86 -0.03 -3.26
CA VAL A 172 12.38 -0.05 -1.87
C VAL A 172 13.54 -0.23 -0.88
N GLY A 173 14.47 -1.15 -1.15
CA GLY A 173 15.72 -1.31 -0.40
C GLY A 173 15.52 -1.56 1.09
N SER A 174 15.88 -0.58 1.92
CA SER A 174 15.74 -0.63 3.39
C SER A 174 14.55 0.16 3.93
N TRP A 175 13.67 0.68 3.07
CA TRP A 175 12.55 1.51 3.51
C TRP A 175 11.40 0.69 4.09
N SER A 176 11.24 -0.56 3.70
CA SER A 176 10.12 -1.40 4.16
C SER A 176 10.58 -2.77 4.65
N ALA A 177 10.12 -3.15 5.85
CA ALA A 177 10.12 -4.51 6.37
C ALA A 177 8.73 -5.17 6.27
N GLY A 178 7.84 -4.60 5.43
CA GLY A 178 6.45 -5.01 5.24
C GLY A 178 5.44 -3.84 5.22
N CYS A 179 5.89 -2.61 5.50
CA CYS A 179 5.08 -1.40 5.39
C CYS A 179 4.69 -1.09 3.94
N MET A 180 3.60 -0.32 3.78
CA MET A 180 3.26 0.28 2.49
C MET A 180 4.13 1.51 2.26
N VAL A 181 4.89 1.52 1.15
CA VAL A 181 5.85 2.60 0.88
C VAL A 181 5.53 3.29 -0.43
N ILE A 182 5.54 4.62 -0.40
CA ILE A 182 5.25 5.47 -1.55
C ILE A 182 6.50 6.30 -1.88
N PRO A 183 6.93 6.37 -3.15
CA PRO A 183 8.10 7.16 -3.55
C PRO A 183 8.00 8.61 -3.07
N ASP A 184 9.14 9.21 -2.74
CA ASP A 184 9.21 10.57 -2.17
C ASP A 184 8.48 11.64 -3.00
N ASN A 185 8.65 11.60 -4.31
CA ASN A 185 8.02 12.56 -5.24
C ASN A 185 6.49 12.42 -5.34
N HIS A 186 5.92 11.31 -4.86
CA HIS A 186 4.47 11.06 -4.84
C HIS A 186 3.87 11.21 -3.43
N TRP A 187 4.69 11.41 -2.40
CA TRP A 187 4.25 11.38 -1.01
C TRP A 187 3.41 12.61 -0.62
N PHE A 188 3.92 13.81 -0.86
CA PHE A 188 3.21 15.04 -0.49
C PHE A 188 1.89 15.24 -1.23
N PRO A 189 1.76 14.95 -2.54
CA PRO A 189 0.46 14.96 -3.22
C PRO A 189 -0.62 14.09 -2.56
N ILE A 190 -0.22 12.98 -1.89
CA ILE A 190 -1.16 12.16 -1.12
C ILE A 190 -1.49 12.80 0.21
N THR A 191 -0.46 13.11 0.99
CA THR A 191 -0.64 13.57 2.38
C THR A 191 -1.38 14.90 2.50
N ASN A 192 -1.33 15.74 1.47
CA ASN A 192 -2.11 16.98 1.41
C ASN A 192 -3.64 16.78 1.41
N ASN A 193 -4.10 15.55 1.19
CA ASN A 193 -5.53 15.21 1.29
C ASN A 193 -6.00 14.89 2.72
N PHE A 194 -5.08 14.86 3.70
CA PHE A 194 -5.37 14.42 5.05
C PHE A 194 -4.94 15.47 6.08
N VAL A 195 -5.63 15.50 7.22
CA VAL A 195 -5.32 16.37 8.35
C VAL A 195 -4.79 15.57 9.52
N ASN A 196 -3.91 16.17 10.34
CA ASN A 196 -3.32 15.49 11.49
C ASN A 196 -4.38 14.88 12.41
N GLY A 197 -4.19 13.63 12.80
CA GLY A 197 -5.13 12.86 13.62
C GLY A 197 -6.29 12.25 12.84
N GLN A 198 -6.43 12.51 11.53
CA GLN A 198 -7.50 11.89 10.73
C GLN A 198 -7.34 10.37 10.71
N ILE A 199 -8.41 9.68 11.02
CA ILE A 199 -8.51 8.21 10.91
C ILE A 199 -8.92 7.87 9.48
N ILE A 200 -8.27 6.86 8.90
CA ILE A 200 -8.52 6.41 7.54
C ILE A 200 -8.71 4.90 7.45
N ASP A 201 -9.40 4.50 6.41
CA ASP A 201 -9.56 3.10 6.04
C ASP A 201 -8.34 2.60 5.26
N PHE A 202 -7.97 1.36 5.49
CA PHE A 202 -6.97 0.62 4.73
C PHE A 202 -7.64 -0.51 3.97
N THR A 203 -7.38 -0.58 2.68
CA THR A 203 -7.79 -1.69 1.84
C THR A 203 -6.60 -2.16 1.00
N LEU A 204 -6.35 -3.46 0.97
CA LEU A 204 -5.37 -4.09 0.08
C LEU A 204 -6.10 -5.10 -0.80
N LEU A 205 -5.98 -4.93 -2.10
CA LEU A 205 -6.49 -5.82 -3.14
C LEU A 205 -5.32 -6.45 -3.89
N GLU A 206 -5.42 -7.72 -4.19
CA GLU A 206 -4.53 -8.42 -5.13
C GLU A 206 -5.18 -8.47 -6.50
N ILE A 207 -4.45 -8.04 -7.56
CA ILE A 207 -5.04 -7.77 -8.88
C ILE A 207 -4.33 -8.54 -10.02
#